data_0d957794300a059c53dc565221ca11ae
#
_entry.id   0d957794300a059c53dc565221ca11ae
#
_cell.length_a   1.000
_cell.length_b   1.000
_cell.length_c   1.000
_cell.angle_alpha   90.00
_cell.angle_beta   90.00
_cell.angle_gamma   90.00
#
_symmetry.space_group_name_H-M   'P 1'
#
loop_
_entity.id
_entity.type
_entity.pdbx_description
1 polymer ?
#
loop_
_entity_poly.entity_id
_entity_poly.type
_entity_poly.pdbx_seq_one_letter_code
_entity_poly.pdbx_strand_id
1 'polypeptide(L)'
;VCYKAYQDVDIIETWTELSHQEKKNVTLNQFASAYLPIRRGNVWLSHLYGAWANEGRLLQEPLEPGMKVIKNRDGVRNSHTAHAEVMFSLDGQPVENSGRVIGAALCYSGNYKLRIDTDDSEYHHFYAGINEDNSTYHLKPGEVFRTPELALTYSDEGLSGSSRNFHRWARLHKLANGTKLRKILLNSWEGVYFKINETGMSQMMSDIASLGGELFVMDDGWFGDKYPRRTDRSSLGDWVVDKEKLPSGIGGLIDEAKKQGINFGIWIEPEMVNTTSELYEKHPDWVIRAPGYELVAGRGGTQVVLDLSNPKVQDFIFGIVDNLMTKHPEIDYIKWDANMPIMNHGSGYLGKGEQSHLYIAYHRGFESICKRIRSKYPDLTIQACAQGGGRANYGVLPYFD
;
A
#
# COMPACT_ATOMS: atom_id res chain seq x y z
N VAL A 1 -26.07 -3.16 -3.14
CA VAL A 1 -25.24 -2.18 -2.42
C VAL A 1 -25.30 -2.51 -0.96
N CYS A 2 -24.16 -2.45 -0.28
CA CYS A 2 -24.00 -2.79 1.14
C CYS A 2 -23.53 -1.58 1.93
N TYR A 3 -23.91 -1.53 3.21
CA TYR A 3 -23.51 -0.46 4.13
C TYR A 3 -23.09 -1.04 5.47
N LYS A 4 -22.11 -0.38 6.11
CA LYS A 4 -21.70 -0.64 7.49
C LYS A 4 -21.52 0.69 8.21
N ALA A 5 -22.24 0.90 9.31
CA ALA A 5 -22.16 2.12 10.11
C ALA A 5 -21.30 1.92 11.36
N TYR A 6 -20.43 2.90 11.63
CA TYR A 6 -19.62 3.01 12.84
C TYR A 6 -20.09 4.25 13.59
N GLN A 7 -21.12 4.05 14.43
CA GLN A 7 -21.83 5.15 15.12
C GLN A 7 -20.95 5.89 16.13
N ASP A 8 -19.96 5.21 16.71
CA ASP A 8 -19.03 5.76 17.70
C ASP A 8 -18.03 6.75 17.12
N VAL A 9 -17.89 6.79 15.79
CA VAL A 9 -16.89 7.63 15.08
C VAL A 9 -17.45 8.33 13.85
N ASP A 10 -18.78 8.32 13.64
CA ASP A 10 -19.48 9.00 12.54
C ASP A 10 -18.97 8.61 11.13
N ILE A 11 -18.73 7.33 10.92
CA ILE A 11 -18.32 6.79 9.62
C ILE A 11 -19.34 5.77 9.09
N ILE A 12 -19.59 5.84 7.78
CA ILE A 12 -20.35 4.84 7.02
C ILE A 12 -19.45 4.30 5.91
N GLU A 13 -19.22 3.00 5.89
CA GLU A 13 -18.64 2.30 4.74
C GLU A 13 -19.76 1.87 3.79
N THR A 14 -19.52 1.98 2.49
CA THR A 14 -20.43 1.48 1.45
C THR A 14 -19.63 0.78 0.35
N TRP A 15 -20.17 -0.32 -0.20
CA TRP A 15 -19.61 -1.06 -1.32
C TRP A 15 -20.71 -1.70 -2.16
N THR A 16 -20.35 -2.14 -3.35
CA THR A 16 -21.26 -2.82 -4.27
C THR A 16 -20.78 -4.25 -4.49
N GLU A 17 -21.73 -5.19 -4.47
CA GLU A 17 -21.53 -6.58 -4.87
C GLU A 17 -22.27 -6.83 -6.17
N LEU A 18 -21.55 -7.33 -7.19
CA LEU A 18 -22.05 -7.62 -8.52
C LEU A 18 -22.02 -9.12 -8.75
N SER A 19 -23.14 -9.70 -9.12
CA SER A 19 -23.26 -11.11 -9.51
C SER A 19 -24.27 -11.28 -10.62
N HIS A 20 -24.19 -12.40 -11.36
CA HIS A 20 -25.14 -12.72 -12.41
C HIS A 20 -25.35 -14.23 -12.53
N GLN A 21 -26.41 -14.62 -13.24
CA GLN A 21 -26.77 -16.00 -13.52
C GLN A 21 -26.81 -16.32 -15.04
N GLU A 22 -26.13 -15.47 -15.82
CA GLU A 22 -26.01 -15.71 -17.27
C GLU A 22 -25.20 -16.98 -17.55
N LYS A 23 -25.39 -17.59 -18.74
CA LYS A 23 -24.68 -18.81 -19.12
C LYS A 23 -23.19 -18.62 -19.43
N LYS A 24 -22.76 -17.38 -19.71
CA LYS A 24 -21.39 -17.00 -20.08
C LYS A 24 -20.93 -15.86 -19.19
N ASN A 25 -19.62 -15.61 -19.18
CA ASN A 25 -19.05 -14.47 -18.48
C ASN A 25 -19.67 -13.15 -18.95
N VAL A 26 -19.93 -12.26 -18.00
CA VAL A 26 -20.33 -10.89 -18.25
C VAL A 26 -19.10 -9.99 -18.08
N THR A 27 -18.95 -9.01 -18.97
CA THR A 27 -17.83 -8.09 -18.91
C THR A 27 -18.22 -6.83 -18.15
N LEU A 28 -17.50 -6.55 -17.08
CA LEU A 28 -17.60 -5.30 -16.32
C LEU A 28 -16.60 -4.29 -16.89
N ASN A 29 -17.10 -3.33 -17.68
CA ASN A 29 -16.29 -2.28 -18.29
C ASN A 29 -16.15 -1.06 -17.38
N GLN A 30 -17.25 -0.72 -16.66
CA GLN A 30 -17.28 0.36 -15.68
C GLN A 30 -18.08 -0.09 -14.47
N PHE A 31 -17.56 0.21 -13.30
CA PHE A 31 -18.19 -0.08 -12.02
C PHE A 31 -17.61 0.87 -10.96
N ALA A 32 -18.40 1.13 -9.93
CA ALA A 32 -17.98 1.97 -8.80
C ALA A 32 -18.35 1.29 -7.49
N SER A 33 -17.58 1.60 -6.45
CA SER A 33 -17.92 1.22 -5.08
C SER A 33 -19.19 1.92 -4.61
N ALA A 34 -19.29 3.21 -4.94
CA ALA A 34 -20.42 4.05 -4.59
C ALA A 34 -20.59 5.21 -5.57
N TYR A 35 -21.81 5.71 -5.56
CA TYR A 35 -22.21 6.97 -6.16
C TYR A 35 -22.83 7.87 -5.09
N LEU A 36 -22.39 9.13 -5.02
CA LEU A 36 -22.91 10.13 -4.09
C LEU A 36 -23.30 11.40 -4.85
N PRO A 37 -24.60 11.76 -4.91
CA PRO A 37 -25.02 13.06 -5.42
C PRO A 37 -24.81 14.13 -4.34
N ILE A 38 -24.03 15.17 -4.67
CA ILE A 38 -23.80 16.33 -3.81
C ILE A 38 -24.56 17.51 -4.41
N ARG A 39 -25.48 18.11 -3.67
CA ARG A 39 -26.28 19.23 -4.18
C ARG A 39 -25.39 20.39 -4.59
N ARG A 40 -25.64 20.93 -5.78
CA ARG A 40 -24.92 22.10 -6.30
C ARG A 40 -25.08 23.32 -5.40
N GLY A 41 -24.06 24.13 -5.38
CA GLY A 41 -23.94 25.34 -4.60
C GLY A 41 -22.51 25.83 -4.67
N ASN A 42 -22.05 26.55 -3.70
CA ASN A 42 -20.65 26.96 -3.59
C ASN A 42 -19.84 25.82 -2.95
N VAL A 43 -19.74 24.68 -3.67
CA VAL A 43 -19.02 23.47 -3.19
C VAL A 43 -17.56 23.54 -3.58
N TRP A 44 -16.69 23.29 -2.63
CA TRP A 44 -15.24 23.21 -2.80
C TRP A 44 -14.73 21.79 -2.57
N LEU A 45 -13.77 21.40 -3.37
CA LEU A 45 -13.06 20.12 -3.27
C LEU A 45 -11.69 20.33 -2.62
N SER A 46 -11.42 19.58 -1.55
CA SER A 46 -10.09 19.44 -0.96
C SER A 46 -9.58 18.04 -1.25
N HIS A 47 -8.37 17.93 -1.80
CA HIS A 47 -7.71 16.65 -2.07
C HIS A 47 -6.19 16.76 -1.95
N LEU A 48 -5.51 15.62 -1.83
CA LEU A 48 -4.06 15.57 -1.72
C LEU A 48 -3.42 15.20 -3.06
N TYR A 49 -2.31 15.86 -3.36
CA TYR A 49 -1.45 15.56 -4.50
C TYR A 49 0.02 15.56 -4.06
N GLY A 50 0.92 15.17 -4.95
CA GLY A 50 2.34 15.23 -4.62
C GLY A 50 3.25 14.54 -5.63
N ALA A 51 4.41 14.17 -5.11
CA ALA A 51 5.44 13.38 -5.79
C ALA A 51 6.30 12.71 -4.73
N TRP A 52 7.25 11.89 -5.12
CA TRP A 52 8.25 11.36 -4.21
C TRP A 52 8.98 12.49 -3.45
N ALA A 53 9.14 12.30 -2.14
CA ALA A 53 9.70 13.28 -1.19
C ALA A 53 8.94 14.62 -1.14
N ASN A 54 7.70 14.66 -1.62
CA ASN A 54 6.83 15.83 -1.64
C ASN A 54 5.34 15.40 -1.65
N GLU A 55 5.04 14.33 -0.91
CA GLU A 55 3.72 13.72 -0.81
C GLU A 55 2.76 14.55 0.04
N GLY A 56 1.47 14.31 -0.13
CA GLY A 56 0.43 14.81 0.77
C GLY A 56 0.19 16.31 0.75
N ARG A 57 0.42 17.00 -0.37
CA ARG A 57 0.17 18.43 -0.51
C ARG A 57 -1.31 18.69 -0.72
N LEU A 58 -1.88 19.55 0.09
CA LEU A 58 -3.30 19.93 0.01
C LEU A 58 -3.54 20.87 -1.18
N LEU A 59 -4.52 20.50 -2.02
CA LEU A 59 -5.11 21.36 -3.04
C LEU A 59 -6.59 21.58 -2.70
N GLN A 60 -7.05 22.84 -2.84
CA GLN A 60 -8.44 23.23 -2.61
C GLN A 60 -8.92 24.06 -3.79
N GLU A 61 -10.04 23.66 -4.37
CA GLU A 61 -10.59 24.32 -5.57
C GLU A 61 -12.12 24.29 -5.58
N PRO A 62 -12.81 25.28 -6.15
CA PRO A 62 -14.25 25.20 -6.35
C PRO A 62 -14.60 24.11 -7.36
N LEU A 63 -15.76 23.47 -7.21
CA LEU A 63 -16.29 22.55 -8.22
C LEU A 63 -16.99 23.34 -9.32
N GLU A 64 -16.34 23.42 -10.46
CA GLU A 64 -16.85 24.07 -11.67
C GLU A 64 -17.51 23.06 -12.63
N PRO A 65 -18.35 23.53 -13.60
CA PRO A 65 -18.90 22.66 -14.64
C PRO A 65 -17.83 21.87 -15.39
N GLY A 66 -18.11 20.60 -15.64
CA GLY A 66 -17.19 19.67 -16.33
C GLY A 66 -16.88 18.45 -15.49
N MET A 67 -15.72 17.86 -15.73
CA MET A 67 -15.30 16.62 -15.09
C MET A 67 -13.97 16.79 -14.36
N LYS A 68 -13.95 16.50 -13.05
CA LYS A 68 -12.73 16.36 -12.27
C LYS A 68 -12.45 14.88 -12.03
N VAL A 69 -11.20 14.44 -12.31
CA VAL A 69 -10.77 13.06 -12.10
C VAL A 69 -9.48 13.04 -11.28
N ILE A 70 -9.51 12.30 -10.18
CA ILE A 70 -8.36 11.96 -9.34
C ILE A 70 -8.15 10.46 -9.47
N LYS A 71 -7.00 10.03 -10.03
CA LYS A 71 -6.76 8.60 -10.29
C LYS A 71 -5.30 8.21 -10.18
N ASN A 72 -5.07 6.93 -9.94
CA ASN A 72 -3.78 6.29 -9.98
C ASN A 72 -3.78 5.07 -10.92
N ARG A 73 -2.63 4.75 -11.52
CA ARG A 73 -2.40 3.60 -12.41
C ARG A 73 -1.07 2.90 -12.16
N ASP A 74 -0.39 3.23 -11.07
CA ASP A 74 0.96 2.70 -10.77
C ASP A 74 0.96 1.26 -10.24
N GLY A 75 -0.22 0.71 -9.93
CA GLY A 75 -0.41 -0.64 -9.41
C GLY A 75 0.01 -0.80 -7.95
N VAL A 76 1.26 -0.53 -7.62
CA VAL A 76 1.86 -0.71 -6.30
C VAL A 76 1.89 0.59 -5.49
N ARG A 77 2.49 1.63 -6.07
CA ARG A 77 2.63 2.96 -5.44
C ARG A 77 1.48 3.87 -5.85
N ASN A 78 0.44 3.92 -5.07
CA ASN A 78 -0.81 4.57 -5.46
C ASN A 78 -1.10 5.92 -4.77
N SER A 79 -0.19 6.41 -3.91
CA SER A 79 -0.40 7.64 -3.15
C SER A 79 0.70 8.71 -3.35
N HIS A 80 1.62 8.56 -4.32
CA HIS A 80 2.64 9.58 -4.60
C HIS A 80 2.04 10.81 -5.28
N THR A 81 1.28 10.62 -6.36
CA THR A 81 0.79 11.72 -7.21
C THR A 81 -0.58 12.22 -6.79
N ALA A 82 -1.40 11.38 -6.19
CA ALA A 82 -2.74 11.67 -5.68
C ALA A 82 -3.11 10.67 -4.60
N HIS A 83 -4.10 11.02 -3.78
CA HIS A 83 -4.64 10.14 -2.74
C HIS A 83 -6.08 9.75 -3.05
N ALA A 84 -6.50 8.59 -2.53
CA ALA A 84 -7.86 8.08 -2.71
C ALA A 84 -8.87 8.69 -1.71
N GLU A 85 -8.61 9.92 -1.28
CA GLU A 85 -9.37 10.65 -0.26
C GLU A 85 -9.70 12.05 -0.75
N VAL A 86 -10.91 12.51 -0.46
CA VAL A 86 -11.37 13.86 -0.79
C VAL A 86 -12.29 14.39 0.33
N MET A 87 -12.40 15.72 0.42
CA MET A 87 -13.41 16.39 1.24
C MET A 87 -14.17 17.42 0.40
N PHE A 88 -15.48 17.45 0.54
CA PHE A 88 -16.38 18.41 -0.09
C PHE A 88 -16.87 19.41 0.96
N SER A 89 -16.41 20.65 0.89
CA SER A 89 -16.92 21.76 1.71
C SER A 89 -18.17 22.31 1.04
N LEU A 90 -19.32 22.26 1.73
CA LEU A 90 -20.65 22.54 1.14
C LEU A 90 -21.06 24.02 1.23
N ASP A 91 -20.36 24.80 2.04
CA ASP A 91 -20.73 26.18 2.37
C ASP A 91 -19.77 27.22 1.79
N GLY A 92 -18.91 26.82 0.84
CA GLY A 92 -17.92 27.69 0.23
C GLY A 92 -16.48 27.25 0.51
N GLN A 93 -15.56 28.21 0.45
CA GLN A 93 -14.13 27.95 0.66
C GLN A 93 -13.91 27.18 1.98
N PRO A 94 -13.10 26.13 1.95
CA PRO A 94 -12.85 25.28 3.11
C PRO A 94 -12.32 26.06 4.32
N VAL A 95 -12.91 25.80 5.48
CA VAL A 95 -12.50 26.35 6.76
C VAL A 95 -12.13 25.20 7.71
N GLU A 96 -11.12 25.43 8.55
CA GLU A 96 -10.55 24.41 9.42
C GLU A 96 -11.56 23.89 10.47
N ASN A 97 -12.26 24.78 11.16
CA ASN A 97 -13.05 24.45 12.34
C ASN A 97 -14.55 24.83 12.23
N SER A 98 -15.06 25.08 11.02
CA SER A 98 -16.48 25.41 10.80
C SER A 98 -16.92 25.10 9.38
N GLY A 99 -18.25 24.98 9.18
CA GLY A 99 -18.86 24.66 7.89
C GLY A 99 -19.06 23.16 7.69
N ARG A 100 -20.00 22.85 6.80
CA ARG A 100 -20.40 21.48 6.51
C ARG A 100 -19.44 20.83 5.53
N VAL A 101 -18.93 19.65 5.89
CA VAL A 101 -17.97 18.89 5.11
C VAL A 101 -18.42 17.44 4.98
N ILE A 102 -18.40 16.91 3.76
CA ILE A 102 -18.47 15.47 3.49
C ILE A 102 -17.06 14.99 3.19
N GLY A 103 -16.54 14.09 4.01
CA GLY A 103 -15.28 13.38 3.74
C GLY A 103 -15.55 12.03 3.08
N ALA A 104 -14.71 11.65 2.13
CA ALA A 104 -14.77 10.37 1.44
C ALA A 104 -13.36 9.77 1.27
N ALA A 105 -13.18 8.50 1.65
CA ALA A 105 -11.92 7.78 1.54
C ALA A 105 -12.17 6.39 0.96
N LEU A 106 -11.58 6.08 -0.20
CA LEU A 106 -11.68 4.77 -0.79
C LEU A 106 -10.66 3.82 -0.13
N CYS A 107 -11.13 2.75 0.49
CA CYS A 107 -10.33 1.75 1.17
C CYS A 107 -9.72 0.74 0.17
N TYR A 108 -8.85 1.23 -0.70
CA TYR A 108 -8.25 0.43 -1.76
C TYR A 108 -6.79 0.83 -2.00
N SER A 109 -5.90 -0.16 -1.99
CA SER A 109 -4.47 0.04 -2.24
C SER A 109 -4.03 -0.40 -3.64
N GLY A 110 -4.97 -0.56 -4.57
CA GLY A 110 -4.72 -0.78 -5.99
C GLY A 110 -4.93 0.49 -6.82
N ASN A 111 -5.11 0.32 -8.12
CA ASN A 111 -5.45 1.42 -9.02
C ASN A 111 -6.88 1.91 -8.76
N TYR A 112 -7.02 3.17 -8.40
CA TYR A 112 -8.31 3.78 -8.06
C TYR A 112 -8.65 4.95 -8.98
N LYS A 113 -9.95 5.29 -8.99
CA LYS A 113 -10.48 6.50 -9.63
C LYS A 113 -11.59 7.10 -8.77
N LEU A 114 -11.44 8.41 -8.50
CA LEU A 114 -12.47 9.29 -7.97
C LEU A 114 -12.85 10.24 -9.10
N ARG A 115 -14.14 10.32 -9.43
CA ARG A 115 -14.66 11.15 -10.51
C ARG A 115 -15.81 12.00 -10.02
N ILE A 116 -15.77 13.29 -10.32
CA ILE A 116 -16.84 14.23 -10.06
C ILE A 116 -17.28 14.82 -11.39
N ASP A 117 -18.54 14.57 -11.77
CA ASP A 117 -19.15 15.16 -12.96
C ASP A 117 -20.10 16.29 -12.51
N THR A 118 -19.91 17.46 -13.07
CA THR A 118 -20.77 18.63 -12.85
C THR A 118 -21.38 19.03 -14.18
N ASP A 119 -22.62 18.67 -14.39
CA ASP A 119 -23.41 19.01 -15.58
C ASP A 119 -24.43 20.11 -15.27
N ASP A 120 -25.49 20.22 -16.03
CA ASP A 120 -26.60 21.17 -15.83
C ASP A 120 -27.63 20.71 -14.81
N SER A 121 -27.46 19.52 -14.20
CA SER A 121 -28.32 19.01 -13.12
C SER A 121 -28.15 19.81 -11.81
N GLU A 122 -29.02 19.50 -10.82
CA GLU A 122 -28.91 20.10 -9.49
C GLU A 122 -27.81 19.53 -8.62
N TYR A 123 -26.97 18.59 -9.15
CA TYR A 123 -26.00 17.85 -8.35
C TYR A 123 -24.62 17.81 -9.02
N HIS A 124 -23.58 17.71 -8.18
CA HIS A 124 -22.30 17.15 -8.54
C HIS A 124 -22.37 15.63 -8.33
N HIS A 125 -22.00 14.87 -9.33
CA HIS A 125 -22.08 13.41 -9.31
C HIS A 125 -20.73 12.81 -8.97
N PHE A 126 -20.53 12.41 -7.72
CA PHE A 126 -19.29 11.79 -7.25
C PHE A 126 -19.35 10.28 -7.37
N TYR A 127 -18.35 9.70 -8.02
CA TYR A 127 -18.14 8.26 -8.16
C TYR A 127 -16.75 7.89 -7.62
N ALA A 128 -16.67 6.82 -6.84
CA ALA A 128 -15.43 6.29 -6.30
C ALA A 128 -15.33 4.78 -6.52
N GLY A 129 -14.15 4.28 -6.90
CA GLY A 129 -13.95 2.85 -7.08
C GLY A 129 -12.60 2.50 -7.69
N ILE A 130 -12.50 1.24 -8.11
CA ILE A 130 -11.35 0.74 -8.87
C ILE A 130 -11.26 1.51 -10.19
N ASN A 131 -10.04 1.88 -10.58
CA ASN A 131 -9.80 2.47 -11.88
C ASN A 131 -9.96 1.39 -12.97
N GLU A 132 -10.91 1.59 -13.85
CA GLU A 132 -11.21 0.66 -14.95
C GLU A 132 -10.20 0.72 -16.10
N ASP A 133 -9.28 1.68 -16.12
CA ASP A 133 -8.22 1.75 -17.12
C ASP A 133 -7.38 0.45 -17.09
N ASN A 134 -7.42 -0.35 -18.15
CA ASN A 134 -6.80 -1.68 -18.25
C ASN A 134 -7.25 -2.69 -17.18
N SER A 135 -8.43 -2.51 -16.61
CA SER A 135 -8.98 -3.37 -15.54
C SER A 135 -10.39 -3.87 -15.85
N THR A 136 -10.71 -4.05 -17.14
CA THR A 136 -11.94 -4.75 -17.56
C THR A 136 -12.00 -6.12 -16.90
N TYR A 137 -13.10 -6.44 -16.23
CA TYR A 137 -13.25 -7.69 -15.48
C TYR A 137 -14.29 -8.61 -16.11
N HIS A 138 -13.91 -9.87 -16.33
CA HIS A 138 -14.81 -10.91 -16.86
C HIS A 138 -15.38 -11.72 -15.71
N LEU A 139 -16.55 -11.30 -15.24
CA LEU A 139 -17.26 -11.94 -14.14
C LEU A 139 -17.87 -13.27 -14.59
N LYS A 140 -17.55 -14.36 -13.90
CA LYS A 140 -18.07 -15.71 -14.20
C LYS A 140 -19.49 -15.89 -13.65
N PRO A 141 -20.30 -16.78 -14.24
CA PRO A 141 -21.61 -17.15 -13.68
C PRO A 141 -21.48 -17.59 -12.21
N GLY A 142 -22.30 -17.01 -11.33
CA GLY A 142 -22.30 -17.31 -9.90
C GLY A 142 -21.15 -16.71 -9.09
N GLU A 143 -20.14 -16.10 -9.73
CA GLU A 143 -19.10 -15.34 -9.04
C GLU A 143 -19.70 -14.04 -8.49
N VAL A 144 -19.20 -13.61 -7.32
CA VAL A 144 -19.50 -12.31 -6.73
C VAL A 144 -18.27 -11.42 -6.86
N PHE A 145 -18.39 -10.34 -7.63
CA PHE A 145 -17.39 -9.27 -7.67
C PHE A 145 -17.74 -8.21 -6.61
N ARG A 146 -16.95 -8.14 -5.56
CA ARG A 146 -17.06 -7.12 -4.52
C ARG A 146 -16.11 -5.97 -4.83
N THR A 147 -16.65 -4.74 -4.83
CA THR A 147 -15.85 -3.51 -4.92
C THR A 147 -15.22 -3.17 -3.57
N PRO A 148 -14.14 -2.39 -3.53
CA PRO A 148 -13.61 -1.86 -2.26
C PRO A 148 -14.63 -0.98 -1.55
N GLU A 149 -14.50 -0.85 -0.24
CA GLU A 149 -15.33 0.04 0.57
C GLU A 149 -14.97 1.51 0.30
N LEU A 150 -15.97 2.37 0.19
CA LEU A 150 -15.86 3.81 0.31
C LEU A 150 -16.31 4.20 1.71
N ALA A 151 -15.41 4.75 2.52
CA ALA A 151 -15.74 5.32 3.82
C ALA A 151 -16.18 6.77 3.66
N LEU A 152 -17.30 7.11 4.26
CA LEU A 152 -17.93 8.43 4.22
C LEU A 152 -18.10 8.98 5.64
N THR A 153 -17.92 10.29 5.81
CA THR A 153 -18.24 11.01 7.03
C THR A 153 -18.90 12.34 6.70
N TYR A 154 -19.67 12.84 7.64
CA TYR A 154 -20.19 14.20 7.63
C TYR A 154 -19.78 14.93 8.91
N SER A 155 -19.44 16.20 8.78
CA SER A 155 -19.13 17.07 9.91
C SER A 155 -19.61 18.49 9.61
N ASP A 156 -20.08 19.22 10.62
CA ASP A 156 -20.34 20.66 10.60
C ASP A 156 -19.23 21.47 11.29
N GLU A 157 -18.19 20.77 11.76
CA GLU A 157 -16.99 21.34 12.39
C GLU A 157 -15.82 21.51 11.40
N GLY A 158 -16.11 21.76 10.13
CA GLY A 158 -15.11 22.00 9.09
C GLY A 158 -14.24 20.78 8.74
N LEU A 159 -13.09 21.06 8.12
CA LEU A 159 -12.13 20.02 7.71
C LEU A 159 -11.60 19.21 8.88
N SER A 160 -11.32 19.88 10.02
CA SER A 160 -10.83 19.21 11.24
C SER A 160 -11.82 18.22 11.82
N GLY A 161 -13.12 18.53 11.79
CA GLY A 161 -14.16 17.60 12.24
C GLY A 161 -14.17 16.32 11.41
N SER A 162 -14.18 16.47 10.08
CA SER A 162 -14.07 15.34 9.14
C SER A 162 -12.79 14.54 9.35
N SER A 163 -11.63 15.20 9.47
CA SER A 163 -10.34 14.53 9.72
C SER A 163 -10.34 13.74 11.02
N ARG A 164 -10.87 14.33 12.12
CA ARG A 164 -10.94 13.64 13.42
C ARG A 164 -11.81 12.39 13.38
N ASN A 165 -12.90 12.39 12.61
CA ASN A 165 -13.74 11.21 12.41
C ASN A 165 -12.94 10.09 11.73
N PHE A 166 -12.25 10.37 10.64
CA PHE A 166 -11.38 9.40 9.97
C PHE A 166 -10.23 8.91 10.86
N HIS A 167 -9.58 9.79 11.64
CA HIS A 167 -8.49 9.41 12.54
C HIS A 167 -8.97 8.49 13.67
N ARG A 168 -10.12 8.76 14.28
CA ARG A 168 -10.73 7.90 15.30
C ARG A 168 -11.11 6.55 14.72
N TRP A 169 -11.79 6.56 13.57
CA TRP A 169 -12.18 5.36 12.87
C TRP A 169 -10.97 4.50 12.45
N ALA A 170 -9.95 5.11 11.84
CA ALA A 170 -8.73 4.40 11.46
C ALA A 170 -8.10 3.71 12.67
N ARG A 171 -7.91 4.44 13.76
CA ARG A 171 -7.26 3.93 14.97
C ARG A 171 -8.07 2.83 15.68
N LEU A 172 -9.40 2.97 15.76
CA LEU A 172 -10.24 2.07 16.54
C LEU A 172 -10.74 0.86 15.72
N HIS A 173 -10.88 0.99 14.40
CA HIS A 173 -11.60 0.02 13.58
C HIS A 173 -10.82 -0.50 12.35
N LYS A 174 -9.72 0.14 11.93
CA LYS A 174 -9.01 -0.24 10.70
C LYS A 174 -7.56 -0.65 10.92
N LEU A 175 -6.77 0.16 11.61
CA LEU A 175 -5.35 -0.15 11.83
C LEU A 175 -5.16 -1.44 12.59
N ALA A 176 -4.30 -2.30 12.08
CA ALA A 176 -3.75 -3.38 12.89
C ALA A 176 -3.06 -2.76 14.12
N ASN A 177 -3.43 -3.22 15.33
CA ASN A 177 -2.88 -2.69 16.58
C ASN A 177 -3.01 -1.16 16.73
N GLY A 178 -4.10 -0.55 16.25
CA GLY A 178 -4.26 0.91 16.16
C GLY A 178 -4.20 1.67 17.48
N THR A 179 -4.40 1.00 18.62
CA THR A 179 -4.29 1.58 19.97
C THR A 179 -2.92 1.32 20.64
N LYS A 180 -2.05 0.47 20.04
CA LYS A 180 -0.70 0.19 20.55
C LYS A 180 0.20 1.41 20.34
N LEU A 181 0.92 1.81 21.38
CA LEU A 181 1.93 2.86 21.25
C LEU A 181 3.07 2.40 20.33
N ARG A 182 3.54 3.32 19.50
CA ARG A 182 4.68 3.08 18.61
C ARG A 182 5.98 3.42 19.35
N LYS A 183 6.99 2.59 19.13
CA LYS A 183 8.32 2.76 19.74
C LYS A 183 9.09 3.90 19.07
N ILE A 184 9.95 4.56 19.83
CA ILE A 184 10.92 5.54 19.32
C ILE A 184 11.97 4.77 18.53
N LEU A 185 12.03 5.00 17.22
CA LEU A 185 12.75 4.18 16.26
C LEU A 185 13.91 4.95 15.61
N LEU A 186 15.05 4.26 15.45
CA LEU A 186 16.12 4.64 14.52
C LEU A 186 16.18 3.64 13.38
N ASN A 187 16.13 4.14 12.14
CA ASN A 187 16.34 3.34 10.92
C ASN A 187 17.77 3.61 10.39
N SER A 188 18.45 2.58 9.90
CA SER A 188 19.84 2.71 9.43
C SER A 188 20.01 3.38 8.07
N TRP A 189 18.94 3.51 7.25
CA TRP A 189 19.04 3.91 5.84
C TRP A 189 19.77 5.22 5.63
N GLU A 190 19.26 6.31 6.21
CA GLU A 190 19.87 7.64 6.03
C GLU A 190 21.27 7.78 6.69
N GLY A 191 21.60 6.88 7.61
CA GLY A 191 22.91 6.87 8.26
C GLY A 191 24.00 6.22 7.42
N VAL A 192 23.71 5.08 6.80
CA VAL A 192 24.73 4.24 6.15
C VAL A 192 24.39 3.71 4.77
N TYR A 193 23.12 3.85 4.33
CA TYR A 193 22.62 3.24 3.07
C TYR A 193 23.01 1.75 2.99
N PHE A 194 23.57 1.30 1.88
CA PHE A 194 24.01 -0.10 1.67
C PHE A 194 25.28 -0.49 2.44
N LYS A 195 25.92 0.44 3.18
CA LYS A 195 27.19 0.18 3.91
C LYS A 195 26.96 -0.48 5.26
N ILE A 196 25.97 -1.37 5.34
CA ILE A 196 25.69 -2.18 6.52
C ILE A 196 26.91 -3.04 6.86
N ASN A 197 27.28 -3.06 8.14
CA ASN A 197 28.25 -3.98 8.74
C ASN A 197 27.96 -4.15 10.23
N GLU A 198 28.36 -5.26 10.80
CA GLU A 198 28.01 -5.64 12.18
C GLU A 198 28.43 -4.59 13.22
N THR A 199 29.66 -4.08 13.11
CA THR A 199 30.19 -3.05 14.04
C THR A 199 29.39 -1.75 13.96
N GLY A 200 29.10 -1.28 12.74
CA GLY A 200 28.32 -0.05 12.54
C GLY A 200 26.89 -0.16 13.05
N MET A 201 26.24 -1.32 12.83
CA MET A 201 24.89 -1.57 13.35
C MET A 201 24.89 -1.59 14.88
N SER A 202 25.86 -2.26 15.51
CA SER A 202 26.02 -2.29 16.98
C SER A 202 26.25 -0.90 17.56
N GLN A 203 27.05 -0.07 16.90
CA GLN A 203 27.26 1.33 17.33
C GLN A 203 25.96 2.15 17.26
N MET A 204 25.22 2.06 16.13
CA MET A 204 23.94 2.78 15.99
C MET A 204 22.90 2.32 17.02
N MET A 205 22.88 1.03 17.40
CA MET A 205 22.02 0.53 18.48
C MET A 205 22.40 1.14 19.84
N SER A 206 23.70 1.19 20.15
CA SER A 206 24.21 1.83 21.39
C SER A 206 23.86 3.31 21.43
N ASP A 207 24.04 4.02 20.31
CA ASP A 207 23.73 5.45 20.20
C ASP A 207 22.27 5.74 20.46
N ILE A 208 21.36 5.04 19.76
CA ILE A 208 19.92 5.27 19.93
C ILE A 208 19.43 4.87 21.33
N ALA A 209 19.95 3.79 21.90
CA ALA A 209 19.63 3.39 23.26
C ALA A 209 20.04 4.48 24.28
N SER A 210 21.23 5.06 24.11
CA SER A 210 21.72 6.15 24.97
C SER A 210 20.88 7.42 24.93
N LEU A 211 20.18 7.64 23.81
CA LEU A 211 19.27 8.76 23.58
C LEU A 211 17.80 8.46 24.00
N GLY A 212 17.56 7.27 24.58
CA GLY A 212 16.21 6.87 25.00
C GLY A 212 15.34 6.27 23.89
N GLY A 213 15.93 5.87 22.76
CA GLY A 213 15.19 5.13 21.72
C GLY A 213 14.90 3.69 22.15
N GLU A 214 13.94 3.09 21.49
CA GLU A 214 13.34 1.82 21.91
C GLU A 214 13.46 0.72 20.85
N LEU A 215 13.76 1.09 19.60
CA LEU A 215 13.78 0.19 18.45
C LEU A 215 14.85 0.61 17.43
N PHE A 216 15.65 -0.34 17.00
CA PHE A 216 16.55 -0.17 15.86
C PHE A 216 16.07 -0.99 14.68
N VAL A 217 15.99 -0.39 13.48
CA VAL A 217 15.59 -1.06 12.24
C VAL A 217 16.74 -1.09 11.25
N MET A 218 17.25 -2.28 10.97
CA MET A 218 18.23 -2.50 9.90
C MET A 218 17.53 -2.43 8.54
N ASP A 219 17.90 -1.45 7.72
CA ASP A 219 17.31 -1.20 6.41
C ASP A 219 17.96 -2.04 5.28
N ASP A 220 17.77 -1.66 4.02
CA ASP A 220 18.26 -2.35 2.82
C ASP A 220 19.78 -2.55 2.83
N GLY A 221 20.24 -3.70 2.32
CA GLY A 221 21.65 -3.99 2.15
C GLY A 221 22.21 -5.13 3.00
N TRP A 222 21.40 -5.83 3.80
CA TRP A 222 21.84 -6.90 4.71
C TRP A 222 21.96 -8.30 4.05
N PHE A 223 21.48 -8.46 2.81
CA PHE A 223 21.29 -9.76 2.15
C PHE A 223 22.05 -9.88 0.83
N GLY A 224 22.05 -11.09 0.25
CA GLY A 224 22.63 -11.45 -1.03
C GLY A 224 23.94 -12.21 -0.85
N ASP A 225 23.96 -13.48 -1.30
CA ASP A 225 25.13 -14.37 -1.28
C ASP A 225 25.84 -14.35 -2.65
N LYS A 226 25.25 -14.96 -3.67
CA LYS A 226 25.82 -15.00 -5.02
C LYS A 226 25.99 -13.62 -5.64
N TYR A 227 25.03 -12.74 -5.42
CA TYR A 227 25.00 -11.35 -5.88
C TYR A 227 24.92 -10.41 -4.67
N PRO A 228 26.04 -9.95 -4.08
CA PRO A 228 25.98 -9.12 -2.86
C PRO A 228 25.20 -7.81 -3.07
N ARG A 229 24.33 -7.47 -2.11
CA ARG A 229 23.54 -6.23 -2.11
C ARG A 229 24.40 -5.02 -1.72
N ARG A 230 25.20 -4.52 -2.66
CA ARG A 230 26.04 -3.32 -2.49
C ARG A 230 25.38 -2.04 -3.03
N THR A 231 24.38 -2.20 -3.87
CA THR A 231 23.53 -1.15 -4.45
C THR A 231 22.14 -1.72 -4.71
N ASP A 232 21.22 -0.91 -5.21
CA ASP A 232 19.86 -1.31 -5.59
C ASP A 232 19.78 -2.17 -6.88
N ARG A 233 20.93 -2.56 -7.49
CA ARG A 233 20.97 -3.23 -8.79
C ARG A 233 21.05 -4.75 -8.74
N SER A 234 21.16 -5.35 -7.56
CA SER A 234 21.32 -6.81 -7.41
C SER A 234 20.62 -7.34 -6.17
N SER A 235 20.46 -8.66 -6.12
CA SER A 235 20.03 -9.48 -4.97
C SER A 235 18.61 -9.30 -4.47
N LEU A 236 17.87 -8.28 -4.88
CA LEU A 236 16.50 -8.18 -4.43
C LEU A 236 15.72 -9.44 -4.86
N GLY A 237 15.14 -10.14 -3.89
CA GLY A 237 14.58 -11.48 -4.04
C GLY A 237 15.38 -12.58 -3.32
N ASP A 238 16.68 -12.37 -3.08
CA ASP A 238 17.59 -13.33 -2.44
C ASP A 238 17.76 -13.01 -0.95
N TRP A 239 16.83 -13.44 -0.14
CA TRP A 239 16.74 -13.07 1.29
C TRP A 239 17.68 -13.93 2.17
N VAL A 240 18.93 -14.01 1.76
CA VAL A 240 20.01 -14.71 2.48
C VAL A 240 20.97 -13.69 3.04
N VAL A 241 21.34 -13.82 4.32
CA VAL A 241 22.26 -12.90 5.01
C VAL A 241 23.62 -12.84 4.32
N ASP A 242 24.08 -11.63 4.01
CA ASP A 242 25.45 -11.38 3.56
C ASP A 242 26.43 -11.58 4.74
N LYS A 243 27.15 -12.70 4.72
CA LYS A 243 28.07 -13.10 5.79
C LYS A 243 29.35 -12.28 5.86
N GLU A 244 29.72 -11.56 4.80
CA GLU A 244 30.84 -10.60 4.85
C GLU A 244 30.46 -9.36 5.68
N LYS A 245 29.22 -8.91 5.55
CA LYS A 245 28.71 -7.75 6.29
C LYS A 245 28.31 -8.10 7.73
N LEU A 246 27.69 -9.25 7.90
CA LEU A 246 27.11 -9.72 9.16
C LEU A 246 27.61 -11.14 9.49
N PRO A 247 28.86 -11.29 9.94
CA PRO A 247 29.43 -12.60 10.28
C PRO A 247 28.59 -13.39 11.29
N SER A 248 28.06 -12.71 12.33
CA SER A 248 27.19 -13.31 13.36
C SER A 248 25.74 -13.46 12.90
N GLY A 249 25.39 -12.94 11.71
CA GLY A 249 24.04 -12.97 11.14
C GLY A 249 23.05 -12.07 11.87
N ILE A 250 21.76 -12.22 11.54
CA ILE A 250 20.67 -11.46 12.16
C ILE A 250 20.60 -11.75 13.68
N GLY A 251 20.82 -13.00 14.09
CA GLY A 251 20.79 -13.39 15.50
C GLY A 251 21.80 -12.61 16.35
N GLY A 252 23.04 -12.41 15.85
CA GLY A 252 24.04 -11.61 16.55
C GLY A 252 23.62 -10.14 16.76
N LEU A 253 22.94 -9.54 15.78
CA LEU A 253 22.39 -8.18 15.92
C LEU A 253 21.20 -8.12 16.89
N ILE A 254 20.35 -9.15 16.91
CA ILE A 254 19.27 -9.26 17.89
C ILE A 254 19.82 -9.36 19.31
N ASP A 255 20.87 -10.16 19.50
CA ASP A 255 21.52 -10.29 20.81
C ASP A 255 22.17 -8.97 21.25
N GLU A 256 22.73 -8.21 20.31
CA GLU A 256 23.26 -6.87 20.60
C GLU A 256 22.14 -5.88 20.97
N ALA A 257 21.03 -5.86 20.24
CA ALA A 257 19.86 -5.04 20.59
C ALA A 257 19.36 -5.35 22.01
N LYS A 258 19.27 -6.63 22.38
CA LYS A 258 18.89 -7.07 23.73
C LYS A 258 19.86 -6.55 24.81
N LYS A 259 21.18 -6.58 24.55
CA LYS A 259 22.18 -6.02 25.49
C LYS A 259 22.01 -4.52 25.71
N GLN A 260 21.60 -3.80 24.67
CA GLN A 260 21.31 -2.36 24.75
C GLN A 260 19.90 -2.06 25.31
N GLY A 261 19.09 -3.08 25.59
CA GLY A 261 17.72 -2.93 26.10
C GLY A 261 16.71 -2.38 25.11
N ILE A 262 16.96 -2.53 23.81
CA ILE A 262 16.08 -2.08 22.73
C ILE A 262 15.59 -3.25 21.87
N ASN A 263 14.54 -3.02 21.09
CA ASN A 263 14.00 -3.99 20.13
C ASN A 263 14.75 -3.93 18.79
N PHE A 264 14.58 -4.98 17.99
CA PHE A 264 15.17 -5.09 16.66
C PHE A 264 14.09 -5.24 15.57
N GLY A 265 14.29 -4.54 14.46
CA GLY A 265 13.47 -4.61 13.27
C GLY A 265 14.31 -4.76 12.01
N ILE A 266 13.65 -5.18 10.92
CA ILE A 266 14.31 -5.46 9.65
C ILE A 266 13.49 -4.95 8.46
N TRP A 267 14.18 -4.51 7.40
CA TRP A 267 13.61 -4.11 6.13
C TRP A 267 13.50 -5.29 5.15
N ILE A 268 12.41 -5.32 4.41
CA ILE A 268 12.21 -6.19 3.25
C ILE A 268 11.49 -5.43 2.13
N GLU A 269 11.72 -5.83 0.88
CA GLU A 269 10.97 -5.36 -0.30
C GLU A 269 10.51 -6.60 -1.10
N PRO A 270 9.52 -7.34 -0.59
CA PRO A 270 9.26 -8.70 -1.05
C PRO A 270 8.43 -8.78 -2.35
N GLU A 271 7.83 -7.67 -2.80
CA GLU A 271 7.05 -7.61 -4.05
C GLU A 271 7.92 -7.35 -5.28
N MET A 272 9.21 -7.13 -5.08
CA MET A 272 10.17 -6.75 -6.13
C MET A 272 11.31 -7.76 -6.24
N VAL A 273 11.93 -7.78 -7.42
CA VAL A 273 13.10 -8.62 -7.70
C VAL A 273 14.06 -7.88 -8.62
N ASN A 274 15.36 -8.07 -8.44
CA ASN A 274 16.33 -7.64 -9.47
C ASN A 274 16.52 -8.73 -10.52
N THR A 275 16.69 -8.34 -11.77
CA THR A 275 17.10 -9.28 -12.85
C THR A 275 18.47 -9.89 -12.60
N THR A 276 19.29 -9.25 -11.75
CA THR A 276 20.54 -9.79 -11.22
C THR A 276 20.29 -10.36 -9.82
N SER A 277 19.63 -11.53 -9.75
CA SER A 277 19.35 -12.27 -8.52
C SER A 277 19.20 -13.76 -8.82
N GLU A 278 19.44 -14.61 -7.82
CA GLU A 278 19.18 -16.05 -7.93
C GLU A 278 17.68 -16.35 -8.09
N LEU A 279 16.81 -15.56 -7.48
CA LEU A 279 15.37 -15.70 -7.66
C LEU A 279 14.97 -15.54 -9.11
N TYR A 280 15.46 -14.49 -9.78
CA TYR A 280 15.13 -14.24 -11.18
C TYR A 280 15.74 -15.30 -12.11
N GLU A 281 16.95 -15.80 -11.83
CA GLU A 281 17.54 -16.91 -12.57
C GLU A 281 16.69 -18.18 -12.53
N LYS A 282 16.12 -18.48 -11.33
CA LYS A 282 15.29 -19.66 -11.10
C LYS A 282 13.86 -19.51 -11.62
N HIS A 283 13.33 -18.30 -11.54
CA HIS A 283 11.92 -18.00 -11.82
C HIS A 283 11.74 -16.70 -12.63
N PRO A 284 12.28 -16.62 -13.86
CA PRO A 284 12.09 -15.45 -14.72
C PRO A 284 10.63 -15.28 -15.17
N ASP A 285 9.79 -16.30 -14.98
CA ASP A 285 8.37 -16.34 -15.24
C ASP A 285 7.50 -15.75 -14.11
N TRP A 286 8.10 -15.42 -12.97
CA TRP A 286 7.38 -14.87 -11.81
C TRP A 286 7.22 -13.34 -11.83
N VAL A 287 7.77 -12.69 -12.84
CA VAL A 287 7.66 -11.22 -12.94
C VAL A 287 6.49 -10.80 -13.82
N ILE A 288 5.92 -9.64 -13.51
CA ILE A 288 4.94 -9.00 -14.38
C ILE A 288 5.63 -8.63 -15.70
N ARG A 289 5.16 -9.25 -16.78
CA ARG A 289 5.70 -9.05 -18.14
C ARG A 289 4.63 -9.28 -19.17
N ALA A 290 4.49 -8.35 -20.09
CA ALA A 290 3.61 -8.54 -21.23
C ALA A 290 4.16 -9.64 -22.15
N PRO A 291 3.38 -10.70 -22.47
CA PRO A 291 3.82 -11.77 -23.33
C PRO A 291 4.27 -11.25 -24.71
N GLY A 292 5.48 -11.62 -25.13
CA GLY A 292 6.04 -11.21 -26.43
C GLY A 292 6.69 -9.81 -26.46
N TYR A 293 6.74 -9.09 -25.32
CA TYR A 293 7.40 -7.80 -25.22
C TYR A 293 8.70 -7.90 -24.40
N GLU A 294 9.61 -6.95 -24.63
CA GLU A 294 10.81 -6.81 -23.81
C GLU A 294 10.44 -6.39 -22.39
N LEU A 295 11.21 -6.87 -21.43
CA LEU A 295 11.04 -6.51 -20.02
C LEU A 295 11.61 -5.12 -19.77
N VAL A 296 10.76 -4.20 -19.32
CA VAL A 296 11.18 -2.87 -18.87
C VAL A 296 11.47 -2.94 -17.37
N ALA A 297 12.71 -2.69 -16.98
CA ALA A 297 13.15 -2.64 -15.60
C ALA A 297 13.45 -1.20 -15.15
N GLY A 298 13.09 -0.87 -13.91
CA GLY A 298 13.36 0.40 -13.28
C GLY A 298 14.58 0.35 -12.35
N ARG A 299 14.79 1.40 -11.56
CA ARG A 299 15.84 1.51 -10.53
C ARG A 299 17.18 0.89 -10.93
N GLY A 300 17.96 1.64 -11.68
CA GLY A 300 19.25 1.16 -12.19
C GLY A 300 19.15 0.14 -13.33
N GLY A 301 17.95 -0.05 -13.91
CA GLY A 301 17.70 -0.92 -15.06
C GLY A 301 17.61 -2.41 -14.71
N THR A 302 17.41 -2.77 -13.43
CA THR A 302 17.39 -4.16 -12.99
C THR A 302 16.20 -4.55 -12.13
N GLN A 303 15.46 -3.60 -11.53
CA GLN A 303 14.36 -3.91 -10.62
C GLN A 303 13.03 -4.05 -11.37
N VAL A 304 12.30 -5.12 -11.08
CA VAL A 304 10.99 -5.45 -11.67
C VAL A 304 10.03 -5.95 -10.59
N VAL A 305 8.73 -5.96 -10.90
CA VAL A 305 7.66 -6.35 -9.98
C VAL A 305 7.32 -7.82 -10.15
N LEU A 306 7.22 -8.54 -9.04
CA LEU A 306 6.73 -9.93 -8.99
C LEU A 306 5.23 -9.98 -9.28
N ASP A 307 4.78 -11.04 -9.95
CA ASP A 307 3.37 -11.24 -10.31
C ASP A 307 2.56 -11.84 -9.16
N LEU A 308 1.97 -10.99 -8.33
CA LEU A 308 1.14 -11.42 -7.20
C LEU A 308 -0.21 -12.03 -7.61
N SER A 309 -0.56 -12.02 -8.90
CA SER A 309 -1.70 -12.83 -9.38
C SER A 309 -1.41 -14.34 -9.31
N ASN A 310 -0.12 -14.72 -9.24
CA ASN A 310 0.34 -16.10 -9.17
C ASN A 310 0.42 -16.59 -7.71
N PRO A 311 -0.35 -17.62 -7.30
CA PRO A 311 -0.30 -18.17 -5.95
C PRO A 311 1.08 -18.65 -5.50
N LYS A 312 1.92 -19.14 -6.41
CA LYS A 312 3.30 -19.56 -6.07
C LYS A 312 4.16 -18.36 -5.62
N VAL A 313 3.97 -17.20 -6.24
CA VAL A 313 4.62 -15.95 -5.84
C VAL A 313 4.09 -15.49 -4.48
N GLN A 314 2.78 -15.59 -4.25
CA GLN A 314 2.19 -15.29 -2.95
C GLN A 314 2.78 -16.18 -1.85
N ASP A 315 2.93 -17.47 -2.10
CA ASP A 315 3.52 -18.43 -1.15
C ASP A 315 5.01 -18.11 -0.88
N PHE A 316 5.76 -17.74 -1.91
CA PHE A 316 7.14 -17.30 -1.76
C PHE A 316 7.25 -16.06 -0.86
N ILE A 317 6.46 -15.02 -1.13
CA ILE A 317 6.48 -13.78 -0.34
C ILE A 317 6.06 -14.03 1.10
N PHE A 318 5.00 -14.79 1.33
CA PHE A 318 4.62 -15.22 2.68
C PHE A 318 5.78 -15.95 3.38
N GLY A 319 6.45 -16.84 2.64
CA GLY A 319 7.61 -17.62 3.12
C GLY A 319 8.79 -16.75 3.55
N ILE A 320 9.00 -15.58 2.96
CA ILE A 320 10.07 -14.63 3.40
C ILE A 320 9.82 -14.22 4.84
N VAL A 321 8.62 -13.70 5.14
CA VAL A 321 8.25 -13.28 6.50
C VAL A 321 8.22 -14.48 7.45
N ASP A 322 7.64 -15.59 7.03
CA ASP A 322 7.51 -16.80 7.83
C ASP A 322 8.88 -17.37 8.24
N ASN A 323 9.83 -17.40 7.33
CA ASN A 323 11.21 -17.84 7.60
C ASN A 323 11.95 -16.89 8.55
N LEU A 324 11.81 -15.57 8.37
CA LEU A 324 12.41 -14.58 9.27
C LEU A 324 11.87 -14.75 10.69
N MET A 325 10.54 -14.79 10.85
CA MET A 325 9.90 -14.90 12.16
C MET A 325 10.10 -16.27 12.83
N THR A 326 10.21 -17.35 12.04
CA THR A 326 10.47 -18.69 12.60
C THR A 326 11.90 -18.82 13.10
N LYS A 327 12.88 -18.24 12.37
CA LYS A 327 14.29 -18.28 12.77
C LYS A 327 14.64 -17.25 13.84
N HIS A 328 13.95 -16.13 13.83
CA HIS A 328 14.22 -14.98 14.69
C HIS A 328 12.89 -14.43 15.25
N PRO A 329 12.25 -15.15 16.18
CA PRO A 329 10.94 -14.74 16.74
C PRO A 329 11.00 -13.44 17.54
N GLU A 330 12.20 -12.96 17.85
CA GLU A 330 12.45 -11.69 18.55
C GLU A 330 12.41 -10.46 17.65
N ILE A 331 12.28 -10.63 16.34
CA ILE A 331 12.01 -9.50 15.42
C ILE A 331 10.66 -8.90 15.78
N ASP A 332 10.66 -7.64 16.18
CA ASP A 332 9.48 -6.91 16.66
C ASP A 332 8.84 -6.04 15.56
N TYR A 333 9.60 -5.80 14.48
CA TYR A 333 9.24 -4.84 13.46
C TYR A 333 9.75 -5.24 12.07
N ILE A 334 8.87 -5.13 11.09
CA ILE A 334 9.23 -5.26 9.66
C ILE A 334 8.87 -3.97 8.94
N LYS A 335 9.86 -3.34 8.27
CA LYS A 335 9.62 -2.32 7.26
C LYS A 335 9.41 -3.01 5.92
N TRP A 336 8.17 -3.02 5.45
CA TRP A 336 7.79 -3.57 4.14
C TRP A 336 7.80 -2.45 3.10
N ASP A 337 8.74 -2.51 2.19
CA ASP A 337 8.91 -1.52 1.12
C ASP A 337 8.38 -2.03 -0.23
N ALA A 338 8.13 -1.10 -1.17
CA ALA A 338 7.70 -1.40 -2.52
C ALA A 338 8.05 -0.22 -3.46
N ASN A 339 9.25 -0.24 -4.02
CA ASN A 339 9.85 0.94 -4.67
C ASN A 339 9.56 1.08 -6.17
N MET A 340 8.80 0.14 -6.78
CA MET A 340 8.50 0.17 -8.21
C MET A 340 7.01 0.26 -8.49
N PRO A 341 6.58 1.03 -9.51
CA PRO A 341 5.26 0.87 -10.11
C PRO A 341 5.24 -0.36 -11.02
N ILE A 342 4.06 -0.82 -11.40
CA ILE A 342 3.90 -1.80 -12.47
C ILE A 342 4.17 -1.11 -13.82
N MET A 343 5.35 -1.35 -14.39
CA MET A 343 5.76 -0.76 -15.68
C MET A 343 5.39 -1.64 -16.88
N ASN A 344 5.25 -2.94 -16.66
CA ASN A 344 4.89 -3.92 -17.68
C ASN A 344 3.45 -4.39 -17.41
N HIS A 345 2.57 -4.30 -18.39
CA HIS A 345 1.18 -4.76 -18.21
C HIS A 345 0.99 -6.11 -18.87
N GLY A 346 1.09 -7.15 -18.08
CA GLY A 346 0.85 -8.53 -18.53
C GLY A 346 1.33 -9.54 -17.49
N SER A 347 0.72 -10.70 -17.49
CA SER A 347 1.02 -11.81 -16.58
C SER A 347 1.28 -13.09 -17.35
N GLY A 348 2.39 -13.78 -17.02
CA GLY A 348 2.63 -15.12 -17.50
C GLY A 348 1.72 -16.19 -16.88
N TYR A 349 1.09 -15.86 -15.76
CA TYR A 349 0.17 -16.74 -15.03
C TYR A 349 -1.29 -16.59 -15.48
N LEU A 350 -1.77 -15.39 -15.70
CA LEU A 350 -3.15 -15.13 -16.14
C LEU A 350 -3.37 -15.61 -17.59
N GLY A 351 -4.54 -16.21 -17.84
CA GLY A 351 -4.94 -16.61 -19.16
C GLY A 351 -5.01 -15.44 -20.16
N LYS A 352 -4.93 -15.72 -21.46
CA LYS A 352 -4.99 -14.69 -22.51
C LYS A 352 -6.25 -13.80 -22.41
N GLY A 353 -7.38 -14.36 -22.01
CA GLY A 353 -8.62 -13.62 -21.82
C GLY A 353 -8.75 -12.88 -20.49
N GLU A 354 -7.77 -13.03 -19.59
CA GLU A 354 -7.81 -12.46 -18.24
C GLU A 354 -6.68 -11.45 -18.00
N GLN A 355 -5.94 -11.04 -19.03
CA GLN A 355 -4.82 -10.10 -18.88
C GLN A 355 -5.26 -8.74 -18.32
N SER A 356 -6.47 -8.30 -18.62
CA SER A 356 -7.07 -7.08 -18.04
C SER A 356 -7.39 -7.20 -16.54
N HIS A 357 -7.37 -8.42 -15.98
CA HIS A 357 -7.57 -8.62 -14.53
C HIS A 357 -6.31 -8.30 -13.70
N LEU A 358 -5.14 -8.10 -14.34
CA LEU A 358 -3.83 -8.04 -13.67
C LEU A 358 -3.81 -7.13 -12.44
N TYR A 359 -4.24 -5.87 -12.55
CA TYR A 359 -4.18 -4.93 -11.43
C TYR A 359 -5.07 -5.34 -10.25
N ILE A 360 -6.27 -5.86 -10.56
CA ILE A 360 -7.21 -6.37 -9.54
C ILE A 360 -6.65 -7.65 -8.91
N ALA A 361 -6.15 -8.57 -9.72
CA ALA A 361 -5.59 -9.83 -9.26
C ALA A 361 -4.30 -9.62 -8.43
N TYR A 362 -3.44 -8.68 -8.85
CA TYR A 362 -2.27 -8.26 -8.09
C TYR A 362 -2.66 -7.79 -6.68
N HIS A 363 -3.60 -6.85 -6.61
CA HIS A 363 -4.06 -6.32 -5.33
C HIS A 363 -4.69 -7.40 -4.44
N ARG A 364 -5.53 -8.28 -5.00
CA ARG A 364 -6.10 -9.43 -4.26
C ARG A 364 -5.01 -10.37 -3.75
N GLY A 365 -3.94 -10.58 -4.54
CA GLY A 365 -2.77 -11.36 -4.13
C GLY A 365 -2.03 -10.69 -2.98
N PHE A 366 -1.80 -9.38 -3.04
CA PHE A 366 -1.21 -8.61 -1.96
C PHE A 366 -2.04 -8.71 -0.66
N GLU A 367 -3.36 -8.50 -0.73
CA GLU A 367 -4.24 -8.68 0.42
C GLU A 367 -4.19 -10.10 1.01
N SER A 368 -4.16 -11.12 0.14
CA SER A 368 -4.08 -12.52 0.57
C SER A 368 -2.82 -12.78 1.38
N ILE A 369 -1.67 -12.28 0.92
CA ILE A 369 -0.38 -12.39 1.63
C ILE A 369 -0.48 -11.69 2.99
N CYS A 370 -0.94 -10.43 3.00
CA CYS A 370 -1.04 -9.64 4.22
C CYS A 370 -1.98 -10.26 5.25
N LYS A 371 -3.15 -10.77 4.83
CA LYS A 371 -4.09 -11.50 5.69
C LYS A 371 -3.46 -12.76 6.32
N ARG A 372 -2.70 -13.52 5.54
CA ARG A 372 -1.97 -14.71 6.05
C ARG A 372 -0.92 -14.32 7.09
N ILE A 373 -0.15 -13.26 6.83
CA ILE A 373 0.87 -12.77 7.78
C ILE A 373 0.19 -12.31 9.07
N ARG A 374 -0.84 -11.47 9.00
CA ARG A 374 -1.55 -10.98 10.20
C ARG A 374 -2.22 -12.10 10.99
N SER A 375 -2.76 -13.11 10.31
CA SER A 375 -3.35 -14.27 11.00
C SER A 375 -2.32 -15.08 11.78
N LYS A 376 -1.07 -15.19 11.26
CA LYS A 376 -0.01 -15.98 11.91
C LYS A 376 0.80 -15.16 12.91
N TYR A 377 1.00 -13.87 12.65
CA TYR A 377 1.82 -12.96 13.43
C TYR A 377 1.05 -11.68 13.81
N PRO A 378 -0.01 -11.78 14.64
CA PRO A 378 -0.89 -10.65 14.92
C PRO A 378 -0.20 -9.49 15.65
N ASP A 379 0.83 -9.78 16.46
CA ASP A 379 1.55 -8.79 17.29
C ASP A 379 2.75 -8.14 16.58
N LEU A 380 3.13 -8.65 15.40
CA LEU A 380 4.23 -8.09 14.60
C LEU A 380 3.88 -6.69 14.11
N THR A 381 4.72 -5.71 14.41
CA THR A 381 4.56 -4.37 13.86
C THR A 381 5.07 -4.34 12.41
N ILE A 382 4.23 -3.91 11.46
CA ILE A 382 4.60 -3.82 10.04
C ILE A 382 4.37 -2.39 9.53
N GLN A 383 5.44 -1.75 9.09
CA GLN A 383 5.39 -0.43 8.46
C GLN A 383 5.13 -0.57 6.96
N ALA A 384 4.10 0.10 6.44
CA ALA A 384 3.93 0.28 5.01
C ALA A 384 4.89 1.35 4.50
N CYS A 385 5.79 0.98 3.60
CA CYS A 385 6.63 1.87 2.83
C CYS A 385 6.45 1.59 1.33
N ALA A 386 6.49 2.60 0.51
CA ALA A 386 6.55 2.46 -0.94
C ALA A 386 7.27 3.69 -1.51
N GLN A 387 8.59 3.68 -1.40
CA GLN A 387 9.43 4.84 -1.70
C GLN A 387 8.96 6.07 -0.91
N GLY A 388 8.88 5.94 0.41
CA GLY A 388 8.21 6.90 1.30
C GLY A 388 6.71 6.67 1.38
N GLY A 389 5.90 7.72 1.23
CA GLY A 389 4.44 7.71 1.38
C GLY A 389 3.64 7.14 0.19
N GLY A 390 4.28 6.46 -0.76
CA GLY A 390 3.62 5.99 -1.99
C GLY A 390 2.50 4.95 -1.80
N ARG A 391 2.30 4.44 -0.58
CA ARG A 391 1.20 3.51 -0.22
C ARG A 391 0.45 3.98 1.04
N ALA A 392 0.43 5.26 1.32
CA ALA A 392 -0.31 5.83 2.44
C ALA A 392 -1.79 5.98 2.05
N ASN A 393 -2.62 4.98 2.34
CA ASN A 393 -4.05 4.97 2.06
C ASN A 393 -4.82 4.07 3.03
N TYR A 394 -6.14 4.23 3.10
CA TYR A 394 -6.99 3.45 4.01
C TYR A 394 -7.12 1.96 3.65
N GLY A 395 -6.76 1.56 2.43
CA GLY A 395 -6.82 0.16 1.99
C GLY A 395 -5.76 -0.73 2.63
N VAL A 396 -4.63 -0.17 3.10
CA VAL A 396 -3.57 -0.96 3.76
C VAL A 396 -3.71 -1.02 5.28
N LEU A 397 -4.50 -0.15 5.90
CA LEU A 397 -4.61 -0.06 7.37
C LEU A 397 -4.93 -1.38 8.07
N PRO A 398 -5.78 -2.29 7.51
CA PRO A 398 -6.04 -3.58 8.17
C PRO A 398 -4.80 -4.49 8.29
N TYR A 399 -3.75 -4.19 7.55
CA TYR A 399 -2.57 -5.06 7.44
C TYR A 399 -1.30 -4.43 8.02
N PHE A 400 -1.27 -3.12 8.17
CA PHE A 400 -0.10 -2.35 8.63
C PHE A 400 -0.43 -1.57 9.91
N ASP A 401 0.64 -1.14 10.59
CA ASP A 401 0.58 -0.45 11.88
C ASP A 401 0.94 1.07 11.72
#